data_b699555cfdd81610a95449bf4d5e96cc
#
_entry.id   b699555cfdd81610a95449bf4d5e96cc
#
_cell.length_a   1.000
_cell.length_b   1.000
_cell.length_c   1.000
_cell.angle_alpha   90.00
_cell.angle_beta   90.00
_cell.angle_gamma   90.00
#
_symmetry.space_group_name_H-M   'P 1'
#
loop_
_entity.id
_entity.type
_entity.pdbx_description
1 polymer ?
#
loop_
_entity_poly.entity_id
_entity_poly.type
_entity_poly.pdbx_seq_one_letter_code
_entity_poly.pdbx_strand_id
1 'polypeptide(L)'
;MLMSSSHFRIAMSTLKKSVEDMQYILATDVGSTTTKARFFHKKDGVWRFYVAGEAPTTVEAPYEDVTLGVQNAVREVEELTGHKLLNPDGSGLILPYDGKQGVDLYCTTSSAGGGLQMMVAGLIKNMTAESANRAALGAGAIVMDVIARDDGRQPYQKIQRIRNLRPDMLLLAGGTDGGAGQHVMEIAELIKAAEPKPRLGASYSLPIVYAGNKSIRDAIAKLFKDEFALTSVDNIRPVLEQENTEPARRAVHELFMEHVMSHAPGYNRLMRWTDVPIMPTPAGEGMAIQLIADTFKVNVLGVGLGGATTNVYSIVEGRFVRSVSANLGMSYSVTNVMKEAGISNIMRWIPFKIEEEEVASRLMNKMIRPTTIPQTLEDLMVEHAVAREALRLGLQHHRTIATRLKGVQVQRTISDMFEQAIQDSYVEMMTIDVIAGTGGLLSHAPRRVQPMLILSDAWLPEGVTRMYQDSVFMMPHLGVTSTVYRDAAWSIFDKDCLVRIGTSIAAAGTGKLGEHCMTVELTMPDGNVQKEEMNFGDIKLVPLAEGQEVKAVINPAKTFDVGKGPGKSKEALVIGGIAGIMLDARGRPLYLPEDNTQRRDLLYKWLTSLKLYPEDPLKELVK
;
A
#
# COMPACT_ATOMS: atom_id res chain seq x y z
N MET A 1 -11.75 -13.35 -3.64
CA MET A 1 -11.93 -14.00 -4.96
C MET A 1 -11.62 -12.96 -6.02
N LEU A 2 -10.34 -12.66 -6.26
CA LEU A 2 -9.83 -11.41 -6.85
C LEU A 2 -9.29 -11.51 -8.28
N MET A 3 -9.29 -12.66 -8.87
CA MET A 3 -9.23 -12.84 -10.32
C MET A 3 -10.25 -13.91 -10.67
N SER A 4 -11.09 -13.63 -11.66
CA SER A 4 -12.01 -14.64 -12.14
C SER A 4 -11.21 -15.85 -12.62
N SER A 5 -11.75 -17.04 -12.44
CA SER A 5 -11.18 -18.31 -12.89
C SER A 5 -10.73 -18.33 -14.37
N SER A 6 -11.13 -17.35 -15.18
CA SER A 6 -10.77 -17.19 -16.58
C SER A 6 -9.37 -16.62 -16.81
N HIS A 7 -8.90 -15.63 -16.04
CA HIS A 7 -7.52 -15.09 -16.18
C HIS A 7 -6.48 -16.07 -15.63
N PHE A 8 -6.81 -16.76 -14.54
CA PHE A 8 -6.00 -17.86 -14.02
C PHE A 8 -5.87 -19.02 -15.04
N ARG A 9 -6.95 -19.33 -15.77
CA ARG A 9 -6.94 -20.32 -16.85
C ARG A 9 -6.15 -19.87 -18.07
N ILE A 10 -6.17 -18.59 -18.43
CA ILE A 10 -5.41 -18.05 -19.59
C ILE A 10 -3.91 -18.09 -19.28
N ALA A 11 -3.46 -17.63 -18.11
CA ALA A 11 -2.05 -17.68 -17.72
C ALA A 11 -1.51 -19.13 -17.66
N MET A 12 -2.28 -20.09 -17.15
CA MET A 12 -1.87 -21.49 -17.10
C MET A 12 -1.83 -22.18 -18.47
N SER A 13 -2.65 -21.77 -19.43
CA SER A 13 -2.66 -22.35 -20.79
C SER A 13 -1.49 -21.88 -21.67
N THR A 14 -0.82 -20.80 -21.31
CA THR A 14 0.33 -20.24 -22.05
C THR A 14 1.67 -20.70 -21.50
N LEU A 15 1.71 -21.29 -20.30
CA LEU A 15 2.94 -21.76 -19.69
C LEU A 15 3.56 -22.92 -20.50
N LYS A 16 4.85 -22.80 -20.78
CA LYS A 16 5.61 -23.80 -21.52
C LYS A 16 5.93 -25.07 -20.71
N LYS A 17 5.72 -25.02 -19.38
CA LYS A 17 6.01 -26.09 -18.44
C LYS A 17 4.99 -26.13 -17.31
N SER A 18 4.70 -27.34 -16.77
CA SER A 18 3.86 -27.47 -15.56
C SER A 18 4.53 -26.77 -14.37
N VAL A 19 3.74 -26.11 -13.53
CA VAL A 19 4.26 -25.40 -12.33
C VAL A 19 4.98 -26.35 -11.35
N GLU A 20 4.57 -27.63 -11.31
CA GLU A 20 5.18 -28.66 -10.46
C GLU A 20 6.61 -29.02 -10.90
N ASP A 21 6.87 -28.94 -12.21
CA ASP A 21 8.16 -29.28 -12.83
C ASP A 21 9.13 -28.09 -12.90
N MET A 22 8.69 -26.90 -12.48
CA MET A 22 9.53 -25.70 -12.49
C MET A 22 10.67 -25.80 -11.46
N GLN A 23 11.84 -25.30 -11.84
CA GLN A 23 13.05 -25.26 -11.02
C GLN A 23 13.49 -23.81 -10.72
N TYR A 24 13.26 -22.90 -11.65
CA TYR A 24 13.72 -21.52 -11.57
C TYR A 24 12.61 -20.53 -11.92
N ILE A 25 12.48 -19.49 -11.10
CA ILE A 25 11.58 -18.35 -11.32
C ILE A 25 12.39 -17.07 -11.26
N LEU A 26 12.18 -16.18 -12.22
CA LEU A 26 12.69 -14.81 -12.19
C LEU A 26 11.50 -13.87 -12.07
N ALA A 27 11.57 -12.94 -11.13
CA ALA A 27 10.62 -11.84 -11.06
C ALA A 27 11.36 -10.51 -11.06
N THR A 28 10.85 -9.53 -11.82
CA THR A 28 11.41 -8.17 -11.82
C THR A 28 10.38 -7.14 -11.37
N ASP A 29 10.85 -6.04 -10.80
CA ASP A 29 10.06 -4.85 -10.52
C ASP A 29 10.74 -3.64 -11.16
N VAL A 30 10.07 -3.02 -12.11
CA VAL A 30 10.56 -1.82 -12.77
C VAL A 30 10.04 -0.61 -12.03
N GLY A 31 10.83 -0.16 -11.04
CA GLY A 31 10.52 1.03 -10.26
C GLY A 31 10.79 2.32 -11.03
N SER A 32 10.39 3.46 -10.49
CA SER A 32 10.63 4.79 -11.09
C SER A 32 12.13 5.16 -11.14
N THR A 33 12.94 4.62 -10.24
CA THR A 33 14.39 4.92 -10.16
C THR A 33 15.26 3.69 -10.35
N THR A 34 14.84 2.56 -9.82
CA THR A 34 15.62 1.32 -9.76
C THR A 34 14.78 0.17 -10.25
N THR A 35 15.32 -0.60 -11.17
CA THR A 35 14.79 -1.89 -11.61
C THR A 35 15.44 -2.98 -10.78
N LYS A 36 14.62 -3.88 -10.23
CA LYS A 36 15.05 -4.96 -9.35
C LYS A 36 14.73 -6.30 -9.98
N ALA A 37 15.69 -7.22 -9.97
CA ALA A 37 15.51 -8.61 -10.35
C ALA A 37 15.65 -9.51 -9.12
N ARG A 38 14.76 -10.49 -9.00
CA ARG A 38 14.75 -11.46 -7.91
C ARG A 38 14.69 -12.86 -8.49
N PHE A 39 15.71 -13.65 -8.21
CA PHE A 39 15.87 -14.98 -8.74
C PHE A 39 15.59 -16.02 -7.68
N PHE A 40 14.73 -16.97 -7.99
CA PHE A 40 14.26 -18.00 -7.08
C PHE A 40 14.55 -19.38 -7.67
N HIS A 41 14.87 -20.34 -6.80
CA HIS A 41 15.11 -21.71 -7.19
C HIS A 41 14.38 -22.71 -6.27
N LYS A 42 14.11 -23.90 -6.82
CA LYS A 42 13.58 -25.03 -6.06
C LYS A 42 14.74 -25.89 -5.59
N LYS A 43 15.09 -25.81 -4.30
CA LYS A 43 16.17 -26.59 -3.68
C LYS A 43 15.55 -27.63 -2.75
N ASP A 44 15.91 -28.91 -2.95
CA ASP A 44 15.39 -30.05 -2.17
C ASP A 44 13.85 -30.07 -2.08
N GLY A 45 13.19 -29.74 -3.19
CA GLY A 45 11.72 -29.69 -3.29
C GLY A 45 11.09 -28.42 -2.69
N VAL A 46 11.87 -27.49 -2.13
CA VAL A 46 11.40 -26.27 -1.47
C VAL A 46 11.83 -25.04 -2.26
N TRP A 47 10.89 -24.15 -2.51
CA TRP A 47 11.18 -22.87 -3.16
C TRP A 47 11.87 -21.90 -2.19
N ARG A 48 12.96 -21.29 -2.65
CA ARG A 48 13.79 -20.37 -1.87
C ARG A 48 14.21 -19.16 -2.73
N PHE A 49 14.43 -18.04 -2.08
CA PHE A 49 15.15 -16.91 -2.67
C PHE A 49 16.62 -17.32 -2.89
N TYR A 50 17.14 -16.98 -4.08
CA TYR A 50 18.51 -17.33 -4.43
C TYR A 50 19.41 -16.10 -4.45
N VAL A 51 19.12 -15.12 -5.33
CA VAL A 51 19.92 -13.90 -5.45
C VAL A 51 19.09 -12.73 -5.96
N ALA A 52 19.51 -11.52 -5.67
CA ALA A 52 18.98 -10.26 -6.19
C ALA A 52 19.97 -9.62 -7.16
N GLY A 53 19.43 -8.90 -8.15
CA GLY A 53 20.16 -7.95 -8.97
C GLY A 53 19.39 -6.64 -9.05
N GLU A 54 20.09 -5.52 -9.15
CA GLU A 54 19.51 -4.19 -9.20
C GLU A 54 20.24 -3.30 -10.22
N ALA A 55 19.51 -2.47 -10.93
CA ALA A 55 20.06 -1.53 -11.88
C ALA A 55 19.23 -0.24 -11.93
N PRO A 56 19.80 0.89 -12.35
CA PRO A 56 19.00 2.07 -12.64
C PRO A 56 17.92 1.78 -13.67
N THR A 57 16.73 2.33 -13.47
CA THR A 57 15.65 2.28 -14.47
C THR A 57 15.99 3.18 -15.64
N THR A 58 15.67 2.75 -16.86
CA THR A 58 16.07 3.37 -18.12
C THR A 58 14.89 3.84 -18.98
N VAL A 59 13.73 4.09 -18.35
CA VAL A 59 12.51 4.53 -19.04
C VAL A 59 12.61 5.97 -19.54
N GLU A 60 13.41 6.81 -18.88
CA GLU A 60 13.61 8.21 -19.25
C GLU A 60 14.81 8.40 -20.18
N ALA A 61 14.89 9.62 -20.77
CA ALA A 61 16.05 10.01 -21.57
C ALA A 61 17.37 9.90 -20.75
N PRO A 62 18.48 9.54 -21.35
CA PRO A 62 18.71 9.37 -22.79
C PRO A 62 18.37 7.97 -23.34
N TYR A 63 17.96 7.03 -22.50
CA TYR A 63 17.77 5.63 -22.93
C TYR A 63 16.40 5.36 -23.53
N GLU A 64 15.35 5.88 -22.92
CA GLU A 64 13.95 5.71 -23.36
C GLU A 64 13.61 4.25 -23.69
N ASP A 65 14.07 3.31 -22.84
CA ASP A 65 13.90 1.89 -23.03
C ASP A 65 14.00 1.11 -21.70
N VAL A 66 12.85 0.73 -21.17
CA VAL A 66 12.74 0.01 -19.90
C VAL A 66 13.48 -1.34 -19.92
N THR A 67 13.62 -1.99 -21.09
CA THR A 67 14.24 -3.31 -21.19
C THR A 67 15.73 -3.29 -20.88
N LEU A 68 16.42 -2.17 -21.07
CA LEU A 68 17.83 -2.04 -20.74
C LEU A 68 18.07 -2.13 -19.23
N GLY A 69 17.24 -1.44 -18.42
CA GLY A 69 17.30 -1.55 -16.96
C GLY A 69 17.02 -2.97 -16.48
N VAL A 70 16.03 -3.63 -17.08
CA VAL A 70 15.73 -5.04 -16.78
C VAL A 70 16.91 -5.95 -17.13
N GLN A 71 17.51 -5.79 -18.32
CA GLN A 71 18.70 -6.57 -18.71
C GLN A 71 19.86 -6.36 -17.75
N ASN A 72 20.13 -5.12 -17.35
CA ASN A 72 21.22 -4.82 -16.44
C ASN A 72 21.02 -5.45 -15.06
N ALA A 73 19.81 -5.38 -14.50
CA ALA A 73 19.47 -6.05 -13.25
C ALA A 73 19.57 -7.59 -13.36
N VAL A 74 19.19 -8.17 -14.50
CA VAL A 74 19.31 -9.60 -14.74
C VAL A 74 20.76 -10.02 -14.99
N ARG A 75 21.60 -9.19 -15.64
CA ARG A 75 23.04 -9.46 -15.78
C ARG A 75 23.75 -9.55 -14.44
N GLU A 76 23.38 -8.70 -13.49
CA GLU A 76 23.93 -8.82 -12.12
C GLU A 76 23.58 -10.17 -11.50
N VAL A 77 22.35 -10.67 -11.71
CA VAL A 77 21.95 -12.04 -11.29
C VAL A 77 22.82 -13.09 -11.99
N GLU A 78 23.09 -12.96 -13.31
CA GLU A 78 23.96 -13.87 -14.04
C GLU A 78 25.41 -13.86 -13.52
N GLU A 79 25.95 -12.67 -13.24
CA GLU A 79 27.30 -12.47 -12.70
C GLU A 79 27.47 -13.11 -11.32
N LEU A 80 26.48 -12.94 -10.45
CA LEU A 80 26.49 -13.49 -9.09
C LEU A 80 26.30 -15.01 -9.04
N THR A 81 25.56 -15.57 -10.00
CA THR A 81 25.21 -17.00 -9.97
C THR A 81 25.97 -17.86 -10.98
N GLY A 82 26.52 -17.27 -12.03
CA GLY A 82 27.02 -17.98 -13.22
C GLY A 82 25.93 -18.60 -14.09
N HIS A 83 24.65 -18.42 -13.74
CA HIS A 83 23.50 -18.99 -14.45
C HIS A 83 23.05 -18.05 -15.55
N LYS A 84 23.07 -18.50 -16.81
CA LYS A 84 22.66 -17.69 -17.96
C LYS A 84 21.15 -17.58 -18.07
N LEU A 85 20.65 -16.35 -18.16
CA LEU A 85 19.23 -16.00 -18.17
C LEU A 85 18.81 -15.27 -19.44
N LEU A 86 19.71 -14.44 -20.00
CA LEU A 86 19.45 -13.60 -21.16
C LEU A 86 19.88 -14.27 -22.47
N ASN A 87 19.07 -14.08 -23.51
CA ASN A 87 19.47 -14.43 -24.87
C ASN A 87 20.71 -13.62 -25.27
N PRO A 88 21.68 -14.22 -25.99
CA PRO A 88 22.91 -13.52 -26.38
C PRO A 88 22.69 -12.27 -27.23
N ASP A 89 21.60 -12.22 -27.99
CA ASP A 89 21.20 -11.09 -28.83
C ASP A 89 20.43 -9.98 -28.09
N GLY A 90 20.18 -10.17 -26.78
CA GLY A 90 19.39 -9.26 -25.95
C GLY A 90 17.90 -9.23 -26.27
N SER A 91 17.38 -10.19 -27.03
CA SER A 91 15.96 -10.25 -27.42
C SER A 91 15.01 -10.57 -26.28
N GLY A 92 15.52 -10.99 -25.12
CA GLY A 92 14.73 -11.35 -23.93
C GLY A 92 15.40 -12.40 -23.07
N LEU A 93 14.58 -13.13 -22.34
CA LEU A 93 15.01 -14.19 -21.45
C LEU A 93 15.00 -15.55 -22.15
N ILE A 94 15.86 -16.45 -21.70
CA ILE A 94 15.87 -17.85 -22.12
C ILE A 94 14.74 -18.56 -21.35
N LEU A 95 13.68 -18.96 -22.05
CA LEU A 95 12.48 -19.60 -21.51
C LEU A 95 12.06 -20.78 -22.39
N PRO A 96 11.76 -21.98 -21.82
CA PRO A 96 11.92 -22.38 -20.42
C PRO A 96 13.37 -22.74 -20.06
N TYR A 97 13.65 -23.05 -18.79
CA TYR A 97 14.91 -23.65 -18.36
C TYR A 97 15.18 -24.98 -19.08
N ASP A 98 16.34 -25.10 -19.74
CA ASP A 98 16.72 -26.21 -20.61
C ASP A 98 17.58 -27.29 -19.91
N GLY A 99 17.82 -27.16 -18.61
CA GLY A 99 18.70 -28.02 -17.81
C GLY A 99 20.09 -27.42 -17.55
N LYS A 100 20.44 -26.29 -18.20
CA LYS A 100 21.72 -25.59 -18.02
C LYS A 100 21.55 -24.07 -17.86
N GLN A 101 20.60 -23.47 -18.56
CA GLN A 101 20.38 -22.04 -18.63
C GLN A 101 18.90 -21.69 -18.74
N GLY A 102 18.55 -20.45 -18.44
CA GLY A 102 17.18 -19.94 -18.54
C GLY A 102 16.37 -20.07 -17.25
N VAL A 103 15.10 -19.73 -17.33
CA VAL A 103 14.12 -19.81 -16.25
C VAL A 103 12.83 -20.46 -16.74
N ASP A 104 12.07 -21.07 -15.84
CA ASP A 104 10.79 -21.70 -16.19
C ASP A 104 9.63 -20.70 -16.19
N LEU A 105 9.72 -19.66 -15.34
CA LEU A 105 8.71 -18.62 -15.23
C LEU A 105 9.37 -17.25 -15.09
N TYR A 106 8.89 -16.29 -15.87
CA TYR A 106 9.22 -14.89 -15.71
C TYR A 106 7.98 -14.07 -15.42
N CYS A 107 8.01 -13.28 -14.34
CA CYS A 107 6.97 -12.35 -13.96
C CYS A 107 7.57 -10.95 -13.81
N THR A 108 6.78 -9.90 -14.05
CA THR A 108 7.26 -8.54 -13.83
C THR A 108 6.17 -7.62 -13.31
N THR A 109 6.57 -6.72 -12.40
CA THR A 109 5.75 -5.59 -11.97
C THR A 109 6.36 -4.29 -12.46
N SER A 110 5.58 -3.22 -12.51
CA SER A 110 6.11 -1.92 -12.88
C SER A 110 5.35 -0.76 -12.25
N SER A 111 6.10 0.28 -11.88
CA SER A 111 5.63 1.62 -11.53
C SER A 111 6.31 2.73 -12.36
N ALA A 112 7.21 2.39 -13.29
CA ALA A 112 8.01 3.35 -14.05
C ALA A 112 7.23 4.12 -15.12
N GLY A 113 6.06 3.65 -15.53
CA GLY A 113 5.20 4.34 -16.51
C GLY A 113 4.46 5.58 -15.96
N GLY A 114 4.80 6.06 -14.77
CA GLY A 114 4.24 7.29 -14.20
C GLY A 114 2.83 7.18 -13.61
N GLY A 115 2.33 5.99 -13.36
CA GLY A 115 0.98 5.74 -12.82
C GLY A 115 -0.15 6.14 -13.77
N LEU A 116 -1.31 5.50 -13.64
CA LEU A 116 -2.52 5.83 -14.39
C LEU A 116 -3.18 7.09 -13.82
N GLN A 117 -3.14 8.20 -14.56
CA GLN A 117 -3.81 9.43 -14.19
C GLN A 117 -5.24 9.46 -14.73
N MET A 118 -6.22 9.41 -13.84
CA MET A 118 -7.63 9.34 -14.21
C MET A 118 -8.42 10.54 -13.73
N MET A 119 -9.47 10.86 -14.48
CA MET A 119 -10.60 11.63 -13.98
C MET A 119 -11.78 10.72 -13.76
N VAL A 120 -12.54 11.02 -12.72
CA VAL A 120 -13.78 10.32 -12.38
C VAL A 120 -14.95 11.28 -12.55
N ALA A 121 -16.02 10.82 -13.17
CA ALA A 121 -17.26 11.57 -13.28
C ALA A 121 -18.43 10.75 -12.77
N GLY A 122 -19.32 11.37 -12.00
CA GLY A 122 -20.49 10.71 -11.45
C GLY A 122 -21.65 11.66 -11.18
N LEU A 123 -22.82 11.12 -10.90
CA LEU A 123 -24.02 11.93 -10.73
C LEU A 123 -24.03 12.70 -9.43
N ILE A 124 -23.82 12.00 -8.30
CA ILE A 124 -23.85 12.57 -6.94
C ILE A 124 -22.48 12.36 -6.30
N LYS A 125 -21.88 13.46 -5.82
CA LYS A 125 -20.50 13.49 -5.31
C LYS A 125 -20.27 12.44 -4.22
N ASN A 126 -21.11 12.40 -3.21
CA ASN A 126 -20.97 11.51 -2.05
C ASN A 126 -21.62 10.12 -2.24
N MET A 127 -21.98 9.74 -3.47
CA MET A 127 -22.60 8.45 -3.77
C MET A 127 -21.96 7.79 -5.01
N THR A 128 -22.51 8.06 -6.21
CA THR A 128 -22.06 7.41 -7.45
C THR A 128 -20.67 7.86 -7.88
N ALA A 129 -20.32 9.14 -7.70
CA ALA A 129 -18.99 9.62 -7.98
C ALA A 129 -17.96 9.09 -6.97
N GLU A 130 -18.34 8.98 -5.70
CA GLU A 130 -17.50 8.36 -4.66
C GLU A 130 -17.28 6.87 -4.91
N SER A 131 -18.32 6.11 -5.32
CA SER A 131 -18.19 4.70 -5.71
C SER A 131 -17.28 4.52 -6.93
N ALA A 132 -17.40 5.40 -7.93
CA ALA A 132 -16.50 5.41 -9.09
C ALA A 132 -15.06 5.78 -8.70
N ASN A 133 -14.88 6.72 -7.80
CA ASN A 133 -13.58 7.08 -7.25
C ASN A 133 -12.92 5.88 -6.54
N ARG A 134 -13.67 5.14 -5.71
CA ARG A 134 -13.18 3.88 -5.10
C ARG A 134 -12.80 2.83 -6.14
N ALA A 135 -13.58 2.71 -7.22
CA ALA A 135 -13.26 1.78 -8.31
C ALA A 135 -11.94 2.16 -9.00
N ALA A 136 -11.75 3.44 -9.35
CA ALA A 136 -10.52 3.94 -9.97
C ALA A 136 -9.30 3.76 -9.05
N LEU A 137 -9.39 4.19 -7.79
CA LEU A 137 -8.33 4.01 -6.79
C LEU A 137 -8.04 2.53 -6.53
N GLY A 138 -9.07 1.69 -6.46
CA GLY A 138 -8.94 0.24 -6.35
C GLY A 138 -8.28 -0.42 -7.55
N ALA A 139 -8.37 0.16 -8.75
CA ALA A 139 -7.60 -0.25 -9.93
C ALA A 139 -6.14 0.22 -9.90
N GLY A 140 -5.77 1.08 -8.94
CA GLY A 140 -4.43 1.66 -8.82
C GLY A 140 -4.23 2.97 -9.57
N ALA A 141 -5.31 3.62 -9.96
CA ALA A 141 -5.23 4.93 -10.61
C ALA A 141 -4.93 6.05 -9.61
N ILE A 142 -4.28 7.09 -10.13
CA ILE A 142 -4.16 8.39 -9.48
C ILE A 142 -5.36 9.22 -9.93
N VAL A 143 -6.33 9.44 -9.05
CA VAL A 143 -7.50 10.24 -9.40
C VAL A 143 -7.14 11.72 -9.30
N MET A 144 -7.05 12.38 -10.46
CA MET A 144 -6.69 13.80 -10.57
C MET A 144 -7.81 14.74 -10.12
N ASP A 145 -9.05 14.37 -10.39
CA ASP A 145 -10.24 15.11 -9.99
C ASP A 145 -11.51 14.24 -10.10
N VAL A 146 -12.52 14.62 -9.33
CA VAL A 146 -13.86 14.01 -9.35
C VAL A 146 -14.87 15.07 -9.76
N ILE A 147 -15.53 14.84 -10.89
CA ILE A 147 -16.61 15.70 -11.43
C ILE A 147 -17.95 15.10 -11.01
N ALA A 148 -18.81 15.90 -10.40
CA ALA A 148 -20.18 15.50 -10.10
C ALA A 148 -21.15 16.64 -10.42
N ARG A 149 -22.45 16.29 -10.57
CA ARG A 149 -23.45 17.32 -10.82
C ARG A 149 -23.51 18.32 -9.66
N ASP A 150 -23.42 17.81 -8.45
CA ASP A 150 -23.54 18.54 -7.17
C ASP A 150 -22.19 18.94 -6.55
N ASP A 151 -21.12 19.06 -7.34
CA ASP A 151 -19.78 19.43 -6.84
C ASP A 151 -19.55 20.95 -6.66
N GLY A 152 -20.60 21.74 -6.86
CA GLY A 152 -20.58 23.22 -6.71
C GLY A 152 -20.00 23.99 -7.88
N ARG A 153 -19.38 23.32 -8.87
CA ARG A 153 -18.78 23.97 -10.05
C ARG A 153 -19.82 24.24 -11.12
N GLN A 154 -19.67 25.39 -11.81
CA GLN A 154 -20.47 25.73 -12.99
C GLN A 154 -20.06 24.88 -14.20
N PRO A 155 -20.95 24.64 -15.19
CA PRO A 155 -20.65 23.82 -16.37
C PRO A 155 -19.35 24.21 -17.07
N TYR A 156 -19.10 25.47 -17.31
CA TYR A 156 -17.88 25.96 -17.98
C TYR A 156 -16.60 25.65 -17.18
N GLN A 157 -16.66 25.69 -15.84
CA GLN A 157 -15.54 25.33 -14.97
C GLN A 157 -15.22 23.84 -15.05
N LYS A 158 -16.26 22.98 -15.12
CA LYS A 158 -16.09 21.54 -15.33
C LYS A 158 -15.44 21.25 -16.68
N ILE A 159 -15.92 21.88 -17.75
CA ILE A 159 -15.34 21.76 -19.10
C ILE A 159 -13.86 22.16 -19.11
N GLN A 160 -13.52 23.33 -18.56
CA GLN A 160 -12.14 23.78 -18.47
C GLN A 160 -11.27 22.80 -17.66
N ARG A 161 -11.80 22.30 -16.55
CA ARG A 161 -11.08 21.38 -15.69
C ARG A 161 -10.78 20.06 -16.40
N ILE A 162 -11.77 19.46 -17.06
CA ILE A 162 -11.63 18.23 -17.84
C ILE A 162 -10.61 18.41 -18.98
N ARG A 163 -10.70 19.51 -19.72
CA ARG A 163 -9.79 19.83 -20.84
C ARG A 163 -8.34 20.00 -20.39
N ASN A 164 -8.12 20.74 -19.29
CA ASN A 164 -6.78 21.15 -18.87
C ASN A 164 -6.00 20.03 -18.18
N LEU A 165 -6.68 19.08 -17.51
CA LEU A 165 -6.01 18.01 -16.78
C LEU A 165 -5.41 16.93 -17.69
N ARG A 166 -5.94 16.74 -18.90
CA ARG A 166 -5.45 15.74 -19.85
C ARG A 166 -5.24 14.36 -19.20
N PRO A 167 -6.29 13.70 -18.71
CA PRO A 167 -6.16 12.40 -18.07
C PRO A 167 -5.73 11.32 -19.09
N ASP A 168 -5.14 10.23 -18.58
CA ASP A 168 -4.87 9.05 -19.40
C ASP A 168 -6.17 8.28 -19.71
N MET A 169 -7.17 8.39 -18.82
CA MET A 169 -8.45 7.69 -18.91
C MET A 169 -9.51 8.42 -18.07
N LEU A 170 -10.78 8.22 -18.43
CA LEU A 170 -11.93 8.74 -17.68
C LEU A 170 -12.89 7.62 -17.30
N LEU A 171 -13.38 7.62 -16.04
CA LEU A 171 -14.43 6.73 -15.57
C LEU A 171 -15.71 7.52 -15.36
N LEU A 172 -16.76 7.20 -16.12
CA LEU A 172 -18.09 7.78 -15.99
C LEU A 172 -19.05 6.78 -15.36
N ALA A 173 -19.63 7.15 -14.22
CA ALA A 173 -20.65 6.37 -13.53
C ALA A 173 -21.84 7.24 -13.15
N GLY A 174 -22.98 6.62 -12.88
CA GLY A 174 -24.13 7.36 -12.35
C GLY A 174 -25.48 6.77 -12.75
N GLY A 175 -26.46 7.07 -11.91
CA GLY A 175 -27.80 6.51 -11.99
C GLY A 175 -27.85 5.03 -11.60
N THR A 176 -28.95 4.63 -10.96
CA THR A 176 -29.30 3.21 -10.77
C THR A 176 -29.86 2.62 -12.05
N ASP A 177 -29.78 1.31 -12.21
CA ASP A 177 -30.35 0.63 -13.38
C ASP A 177 -31.87 0.84 -13.44
N GLY A 178 -32.38 1.27 -14.61
CA GLY A 178 -33.78 1.63 -14.79
C GLY A 178 -34.19 2.99 -14.22
N GLY A 179 -33.28 3.73 -13.59
CA GLY A 179 -33.52 5.09 -13.10
C GLY A 179 -33.43 6.16 -14.19
N ALA A 180 -33.66 7.44 -13.83
CA ALA A 180 -33.61 8.56 -14.75
C ALA A 180 -32.18 8.76 -15.29
N GLY A 181 -32.00 8.67 -16.61
CA GLY A 181 -30.70 8.78 -17.29
C GLY A 181 -30.29 10.21 -17.65
N GLN A 182 -31.21 11.18 -17.65
CA GLN A 182 -30.99 12.53 -18.17
C GLN A 182 -29.75 13.21 -17.56
N HIS A 183 -29.59 13.14 -16.24
CA HIS A 183 -28.50 13.83 -15.56
C HIS A 183 -27.12 13.19 -15.80
N VAL A 184 -27.08 11.91 -16.10
CA VAL A 184 -25.83 11.23 -16.51
C VAL A 184 -25.46 11.65 -17.92
N MET A 185 -26.46 11.81 -18.81
CA MET A 185 -26.27 12.37 -20.16
C MET A 185 -25.71 13.80 -20.10
N GLU A 186 -26.23 14.69 -19.22
CA GLU A 186 -25.71 16.04 -19.01
C GLU A 186 -24.18 16.02 -18.71
N ILE A 187 -23.74 15.11 -17.85
CA ILE A 187 -22.30 14.96 -17.53
C ILE A 187 -21.51 14.45 -18.74
N ALA A 188 -22.06 13.48 -19.48
CA ALA A 188 -21.42 12.96 -20.68
C ALA A 188 -21.30 14.05 -21.78
N GLU A 189 -22.27 14.92 -21.92
CA GLU A 189 -22.25 16.07 -22.83
C GLU A 189 -21.16 17.10 -22.43
N LEU A 190 -20.98 17.33 -21.11
CA LEU A 190 -19.87 18.18 -20.62
C LEU A 190 -18.49 17.57 -20.94
N ILE A 191 -18.35 16.24 -20.81
CA ILE A 191 -17.11 15.54 -21.19
C ILE A 191 -16.85 15.69 -22.68
N LYS A 192 -17.87 15.50 -23.53
CA LYS A 192 -17.78 15.67 -24.97
C LYS A 192 -17.39 17.12 -25.34
N ALA A 193 -18.06 18.11 -24.75
CA ALA A 193 -17.77 19.55 -25.00
C ALA A 193 -16.36 19.96 -24.51
N ALA A 194 -15.79 19.24 -23.56
CA ALA A 194 -14.44 19.47 -23.09
C ALA A 194 -13.37 18.98 -24.07
N GLU A 195 -13.67 18.02 -24.94
CA GLU A 195 -12.73 17.42 -25.90
C GLU A 195 -11.38 17.06 -25.27
N PRO A 196 -11.35 16.34 -24.13
CA PRO A 196 -10.09 16.04 -23.46
C PRO A 196 -9.17 15.19 -24.35
N LYS A 197 -7.88 15.52 -24.33
CA LYS A 197 -6.86 14.74 -25.04
C LYS A 197 -6.02 13.94 -24.03
N PRO A 198 -5.60 12.71 -24.36
CA PRO A 198 -4.76 11.93 -23.47
C PRO A 198 -3.39 12.62 -23.22
N ARG A 199 -2.79 12.34 -22.07
CA ARG A 199 -1.52 12.93 -21.64
C ARG A 199 -0.34 12.51 -22.53
N LEU A 200 -0.28 11.23 -22.90
CA LEU A 200 0.86 10.60 -23.58
C LEU A 200 0.80 10.67 -25.11
N GLY A 201 -0.01 11.53 -25.68
CA GLY A 201 -0.03 11.79 -27.12
C GLY A 201 -1.41 12.03 -27.69
N ALA A 202 -1.45 12.48 -28.95
CA ALA A 202 -2.70 12.75 -29.69
C ALA A 202 -3.02 11.65 -30.73
N SER A 203 -2.25 10.57 -30.74
CA SER A 203 -2.35 9.52 -31.76
C SER A 203 -3.44 8.47 -31.49
N TYR A 204 -4.06 8.53 -30.32
CA TYR A 204 -5.15 7.62 -29.92
C TYR A 204 -6.30 8.37 -29.24
N SER A 205 -7.50 7.80 -29.31
CA SER A 205 -8.70 8.35 -28.66
C SER A 205 -8.63 8.12 -27.15
N LEU A 206 -9.04 9.11 -26.35
CA LEU A 206 -9.08 8.99 -24.90
C LEU A 206 -9.99 7.82 -24.49
N PRO A 207 -9.50 6.83 -23.71
CA PRO A 207 -10.32 5.78 -23.19
C PRO A 207 -11.33 6.29 -22.16
N ILE A 208 -12.59 5.89 -22.30
CA ILE A 208 -13.66 6.15 -21.32
C ILE A 208 -14.26 4.81 -20.90
N VAL A 209 -14.27 4.56 -19.60
CA VAL A 209 -15.04 3.44 -19.01
C VAL A 209 -16.39 3.98 -18.56
N TYR A 210 -17.46 3.44 -19.13
CA TYR A 210 -18.82 3.72 -18.68
C TYR A 210 -19.33 2.60 -17.78
N ALA A 211 -19.60 2.93 -16.55
CA ALA A 211 -20.05 2.01 -15.49
C ALA A 211 -21.28 2.55 -14.75
N GLY A 212 -22.24 3.10 -15.50
CA GLY A 212 -23.48 3.68 -15.00
C GLY A 212 -24.73 2.93 -15.44
N ASN A 213 -25.87 3.62 -15.35
CA ASN A 213 -27.20 3.11 -15.68
C ASN A 213 -27.26 2.40 -17.04
N LYS A 214 -27.64 1.13 -17.04
CA LYS A 214 -27.75 0.29 -18.26
C LYS A 214 -28.73 0.83 -19.29
N SER A 215 -29.78 1.51 -18.85
CA SER A 215 -30.86 1.98 -19.72
C SER A 215 -30.43 3.06 -20.73
N ILE A 216 -29.32 3.77 -20.46
CA ILE A 216 -28.79 4.83 -21.34
C ILE A 216 -27.47 4.46 -22.01
N ARG A 217 -27.02 3.22 -21.89
CA ARG A 217 -25.72 2.75 -22.44
C ARG A 217 -25.59 3.02 -23.93
N ASP A 218 -26.67 2.76 -24.71
CA ASP A 218 -26.67 2.99 -26.15
C ASP A 218 -26.63 4.48 -26.49
N ALA A 219 -27.28 5.34 -25.70
CA ALA A 219 -27.24 6.78 -25.89
C ALA A 219 -25.81 7.34 -25.60
N ILE A 220 -25.16 6.87 -24.55
CA ILE A 220 -23.77 7.20 -24.24
C ILE A 220 -22.83 6.72 -25.36
N ALA A 221 -23.03 5.48 -25.84
CA ALA A 221 -22.21 4.94 -26.95
C ALA A 221 -22.36 5.77 -28.23
N LYS A 222 -23.58 6.21 -28.56
CA LYS A 222 -23.84 7.09 -29.70
C LYS A 222 -23.21 8.47 -29.53
N LEU A 223 -23.24 9.03 -28.30
CA LEU A 223 -22.66 10.34 -28.00
C LEU A 223 -21.14 10.37 -28.18
N PHE A 224 -20.44 9.28 -27.77
CA PHE A 224 -18.97 9.22 -27.75
C PHE A 224 -18.31 8.56 -28.97
N LYS A 225 -19.12 8.01 -29.89
CA LYS A 225 -18.72 7.08 -30.96
C LYS A 225 -17.47 7.47 -31.75
N ASP A 226 -17.36 8.74 -32.16
CA ASP A 226 -16.32 9.16 -33.10
C ASP A 226 -15.13 9.88 -32.43
N GLU A 227 -15.19 10.11 -31.11
CA GLU A 227 -14.24 10.96 -30.39
C GLU A 227 -13.47 10.21 -29.29
N PHE A 228 -14.06 9.16 -28.73
CA PHE A 228 -13.53 8.45 -27.57
C PHE A 228 -13.51 6.93 -27.77
N ALA A 229 -12.56 6.27 -27.10
CA ALA A 229 -12.54 4.80 -27.00
C ALA A 229 -13.40 4.35 -25.81
N LEU A 230 -14.70 4.09 -26.08
CA LEU A 230 -15.66 3.75 -25.04
C LEU A 230 -15.68 2.25 -24.72
N THR A 231 -15.51 1.90 -23.44
CA THR A 231 -15.75 0.58 -22.89
C THR A 231 -16.89 0.63 -21.87
N SER A 232 -17.97 -0.11 -22.13
CA SER A 232 -19.13 -0.17 -21.22
C SER A 232 -19.07 -1.44 -20.36
N VAL A 233 -19.22 -1.30 -19.06
CA VAL A 233 -19.22 -2.39 -18.08
C VAL A 233 -20.48 -2.36 -17.22
N ASP A 234 -20.62 -3.31 -16.32
CA ASP A 234 -21.73 -3.33 -15.39
C ASP A 234 -21.69 -2.12 -14.46
N ASN A 235 -22.90 -1.64 -14.12
CA ASN A 235 -23.08 -0.47 -13.28
C ASN A 235 -22.40 -0.66 -11.93
N ILE A 236 -21.59 0.32 -11.53
CA ILE A 236 -20.95 0.34 -10.20
C ILE A 236 -22.00 0.38 -9.10
N ARG A 237 -23.15 0.99 -9.36
CA ARG A 237 -24.23 1.12 -8.38
C ARG A 237 -25.57 0.79 -9.02
N PRO A 238 -25.82 -0.51 -9.30
CA PRO A 238 -27.04 -0.95 -9.98
C PRO A 238 -28.31 -0.61 -9.20
N VAL A 239 -28.22 -0.63 -7.86
CA VAL A 239 -29.21 -0.13 -6.90
C VAL A 239 -28.51 0.67 -5.82
N LEU A 240 -29.23 1.48 -5.03
CA LEU A 240 -28.62 2.36 -4.03
C LEU A 240 -27.85 1.60 -2.94
N GLU A 241 -28.32 0.42 -2.59
CA GLU A 241 -27.83 -0.43 -1.51
C GLU A 241 -26.67 -1.34 -1.92
N GLN A 242 -26.34 -1.42 -3.22
CA GLN A 242 -25.34 -2.34 -3.74
C GLN A 242 -24.24 -1.60 -4.51
N GLU A 243 -23.00 -1.92 -4.20
CA GLU A 243 -21.82 -1.47 -4.95
C GLU A 243 -21.16 -2.66 -5.66
N ASN A 244 -20.90 -2.50 -6.95
CA ASN A 244 -20.25 -3.47 -7.81
C ASN A 244 -19.08 -2.81 -8.55
N THR A 245 -17.94 -2.64 -7.86
CA THR A 245 -16.77 -1.94 -8.42
C THR A 245 -15.87 -2.83 -9.28
N GLU A 246 -16.01 -4.15 -9.18
CA GLU A 246 -15.09 -5.10 -9.81
C GLU A 246 -15.06 -5.03 -11.34
N PRO A 247 -16.20 -4.96 -12.08
CA PRO A 247 -16.17 -4.84 -13.54
C PRO A 247 -15.47 -3.57 -14.02
N ALA A 248 -15.68 -2.43 -13.34
CA ALA A 248 -15.03 -1.16 -13.67
C ALA A 248 -13.53 -1.21 -13.37
N ARG A 249 -13.13 -1.78 -12.22
CA ARG A 249 -11.72 -1.94 -11.86
C ARG A 249 -10.95 -2.80 -12.86
N ARG A 250 -11.57 -3.88 -13.34
CA ARG A 250 -10.98 -4.75 -14.36
C ARG A 250 -10.80 -4.01 -15.68
N ALA A 251 -11.84 -3.36 -16.18
CA ALA A 251 -11.77 -2.61 -17.43
C ALA A 251 -10.73 -1.49 -17.37
N VAL A 252 -10.67 -0.75 -16.25
CA VAL A 252 -9.64 0.28 -16.03
C VAL A 252 -8.24 -0.33 -16.10
N HIS A 253 -8.02 -1.49 -15.48
CA HIS A 253 -6.73 -2.17 -15.51
C HIS A 253 -6.35 -2.64 -16.92
N GLU A 254 -7.27 -3.28 -17.64
CA GLU A 254 -7.05 -3.77 -19.00
C GLU A 254 -6.70 -2.62 -19.96
N LEU A 255 -7.50 -1.54 -19.92
CA LEU A 255 -7.24 -0.36 -20.74
C LEU A 255 -5.95 0.39 -20.37
N PHE A 256 -5.56 0.37 -19.08
CA PHE A 256 -4.28 0.92 -18.64
C PHE A 256 -3.11 0.18 -19.28
N MET A 257 -3.16 -1.15 -19.31
CA MET A 257 -2.14 -1.95 -19.94
C MET A 257 -2.08 -1.73 -21.46
N GLU A 258 -3.24 -1.65 -22.10
CA GLU A 258 -3.35 -1.50 -23.55
C GLU A 258 -2.98 -0.11 -24.06
N HIS A 259 -3.48 0.93 -23.39
CA HIS A 259 -3.39 2.31 -23.90
C HIS A 259 -2.33 3.18 -23.23
N VAL A 260 -1.89 2.85 -22.02
CA VAL A 260 -0.91 3.65 -21.29
C VAL A 260 0.43 2.96 -21.21
N MET A 261 0.47 1.76 -20.67
CA MET A 261 1.72 1.03 -20.48
C MET A 261 2.37 0.63 -21.81
N SER A 262 1.60 0.18 -22.78
CA SER A 262 2.12 -0.19 -24.10
C SER A 262 2.80 0.96 -24.85
N HIS A 263 2.47 2.21 -24.52
CA HIS A 263 3.07 3.40 -25.13
C HIS A 263 4.28 3.93 -24.35
N ALA A 264 4.56 3.40 -23.17
CA ALA A 264 5.77 3.76 -22.45
C ALA A 264 7.02 3.13 -23.10
N PRO A 265 8.17 3.82 -23.10
CA PRO A 265 9.36 3.40 -23.84
C PRO A 265 9.86 1.99 -23.47
N GLY A 266 9.90 1.07 -24.42
CA GLY A 266 10.39 -0.30 -24.28
C GLY A 266 9.38 -1.30 -23.74
N TYR A 267 8.20 -0.89 -23.25
CA TYR A 267 7.21 -1.82 -22.68
C TYR A 267 6.67 -2.83 -23.69
N ASN A 268 6.48 -2.44 -24.94
CA ASN A 268 6.08 -3.37 -26.01
C ASN A 268 7.07 -4.52 -26.21
N ARG A 269 8.36 -4.31 -25.90
CA ARG A 269 9.37 -5.37 -25.89
C ARG A 269 9.29 -6.19 -24.62
N LEU A 270 9.21 -5.57 -23.46
CA LEU A 270 9.11 -6.21 -22.16
C LEU A 270 7.88 -7.13 -22.08
N MET A 271 6.74 -6.73 -22.62
CA MET A 271 5.52 -7.55 -22.68
C MET A 271 5.70 -8.83 -23.47
N ARG A 272 6.61 -8.87 -24.44
CA ARG A 272 6.92 -10.08 -25.21
C ARG A 272 7.88 -11.05 -24.52
N TRP A 273 8.53 -10.61 -23.43
CA TRP A 273 9.46 -11.46 -22.66
C TRP A 273 8.75 -12.33 -21.63
N THR A 274 7.51 -12.04 -21.32
CA THR A 274 6.74 -12.77 -20.31
C THR A 274 5.42 -13.27 -20.87
N ASP A 275 5.04 -14.49 -20.46
CA ASP A 275 3.71 -15.05 -20.71
C ASP A 275 2.68 -14.58 -19.65
N VAL A 276 3.14 -13.89 -18.61
CA VAL A 276 2.31 -13.34 -17.52
C VAL A 276 2.11 -11.84 -17.74
N PRO A 277 0.89 -11.32 -17.72
CA PRO A 277 0.65 -9.89 -17.86
C PRO A 277 1.45 -9.05 -16.85
N ILE A 278 2.09 -7.97 -17.33
CA ILE A 278 2.80 -7.04 -16.46
C ILE A 278 1.80 -6.47 -15.45
N MET A 279 2.17 -6.44 -14.18
CA MET A 279 1.31 -5.96 -13.10
C MET A 279 1.82 -4.61 -12.56
N PRO A 280 0.95 -3.65 -12.24
CA PRO A 280 1.38 -2.47 -11.48
C PRO A 280 1.99 -2.87 -10.13
N THR A 281 3.13 -2.29 -9.75
CA THR A 281 3.84 -2.58 -8.48
C THR A 281 2.90 -2.56 -7.27
N PRO A 282 2.01 -1.56 -7.08
CA PRO A 282 1.06 -1.57 -5.95
C PRO A 282 0.04 -2.72 -6.01
N ALA A 283 -0.22 -3.29 -7.19
CA ALA A 283 -1.09 -4.47 -7.29
C ALA A 283 -0.37 -5.72 -6.78
N GLY A 284 0.90 -5.89 -7.15
CA GLY A 284 1.75 -6.96 -6.64
C GLY A 284 1.91 -6.90 -5.11
N GLU A 285 2.18 -5.71 -4.55
CA GLU A 285 2.19 -5.52 -3.09
C GLU A 285 0.88 -5.99 -2.45
N GLY A 286 -0.27 -5.55 -3.00
CA GLY A 286 -1.59 -5.93 -2.50
C GLY A 286 -1.85 -7.43 -2.55
N MET A 287 -1.38 -8.12 -3.60
CA MET A 287 -1.47 -9.59 -3.71
C MET A 287 -0.64 -10.30 -2.62
N ALA A 288 0.55 -9.78 -2.29
CA ALA A 288 1.36 -10.33 -1.20
C ALA A 288 0.68 -10.12 0.17
N ILE A 289 0.08 -8.97 0.41
CA ILE A 289 -0.73 -8.72 1.63
C ILE A 289 -1.94 -9.66 1.68
N GLN A 290 -2.60 -9.90 0.54
CA GLN A 290 -3.68 -10.88 0.44
C GLN A 290 -3.21 -12.31 0.77
N LEU A 291 -1.99 -12.69 0.36
CA LEU A 291 -1.40 -13.99 0.73
C LEU A 291 -1.31 -14.17 2.25
N ILE A 292 -0.91 -13.13 3.00
CA ILE A 292 -0.87 -13.14 4.47
C ILE A 292 -2.28 -13.38 5.03
N ALA A 293 -3.26 -12.57 4.59
CA ALA A 293 -4.64 -12.66 5.06
C ALA A 293 -5.25 -14.04 4.79
N ASP A 294 -5.07 -14.57 3.58
CA ASP A 294 -5.61 -15.84 3.16
C ASP A 294 -4.97 -17.04 3.86
N THR A 295 -3.65 -16.96 4.12
CA THR A 295 -2.92 -18.06 4.75
C THR A 295 -3.25 -18.16 6.23
N PHE A 296 -3.26 -17.03 6.94
CA PHE A 296 -3.52 -17.01 8.38
C PHE A 296 -5.00 -16.83 8.74
N LYS A 297 -5.88 -16.56 7.76
CA LYS A 297 -7.32 -16.28 7.96
C LYS A 297 -7.57 -15.13 8.94
N VAL A 298 -6.89 -14.02 8.74
CA VAL A 298 -6.85 -12.85 9.64
C VAL A 298 -7.15 -11.56 8.91
N ASN A 299 -7.55 -10.53 9.66
CA ASN A 299 -7.66 -9.16 9.17
C ASN A 299 -6.26 -8.53 9.10
N VAL A 300 -5.92 -7.99 7.93
CA VAL A 300 -4.59 -7.42 7.65
C VAL A 300 -4.70 -5.97 7.21
N LEU A 301 -3.82 -5.14 7.77
CA LEU A 301 -3.55 -3.80 7.28
C LEU A 301 -2.11 -3.76 6.77
N GLY A 302 -1.93 -3.47 5.48
CA GLY A 302 -0.63 -3.45 4.82
C GLY A 302 -0.22 -2.07 4.35
N VAL A 303 1.07 -1.82 4.23
CA VAL A 303 1.59 -0.58 3.64
C VAL A 303 2.83 -0.81 2.80
N GLY A 304 2.85 -0.15 1.62
CA GLY A 304 4.04 0.10 0.83
C GLY A 304 4.46 1.57 0.94
N LEU A 305 5.53 1.85 1.68
CA LEU A 305 6.08 3.20 1.85
C LEU A 305 7.19 3.44 0.82
N GLY A 306 6.82 4.02 -0.30
CA GLY A 306 7.71 4.28 -1.44
C GLY A 306 8.34 5.67 -1.44
N GLY A 307 9.14 5.94 -2.47
CA GLY A 307 9.77 7.27 -2.67
C GLY A 307 8.80 8.35 -3.13
N ALA A 308 7.80 8.00 -3.92
CA ALA A 308 6.81 8.91 -4.48
C ALA A 308 5.40 8.74 -3.87
N THR A 309 5.06 7.54 -3.42
CA THR A 309 3.70 7.17 -2.97
C THR A 309 3.71 6.41 -1.66
N THR A 310 2.62 6.51 -0.91
CA THR A 310 2.28 5.60 0.19
C THR A 310 1.03 4.82 -0.21
N ASN A 311 1.18 3.50 -0.31
CA ASN A 311 0.10 2.60 -0.68
C ASN A 311 -0.41 1.91 0.58
N VAL A 312 -1.72 1.94 0.83
CA VAL A 312 -2.31 1.25 1.99
C VAL A 312 -3.29 0.19 1.50
N TYR A 313 -3.25 -0.96 2.14
CA TYR A 313 -4.05 -2.14 1.83
C TYR A 313 -4.79 -2.59 3.08
N SER A 314 -6.08 -2.86 2.98
CA SER A 314 -6.82 -3.51 4.05
C SER A 314 -7.54 -4.76 3.54
N ILE A 315 -7.42 -5.84 4.28
CA ILE A 315 -8.25 -7.02 4.14
C ILE A 315 -8.97 -7.19 5.47
N VAL A 316 -10.23 -6.79 5.51
CA VAL A 316 -11.08 -6.85 6.71
C VAL A 316 -12.34 -7.62 6.35
N GLU A 317 -12.65 -8.65 7.11
CA GLU A 317 -13.79 -9.53 6.84
C GLU A 317 -13.82 -10.05 5.39
N GLY A 318 -12.64 -10.33 4.81
CA GLY A 318 -12.49 -10.79 3.43
C GLY A 318 -12.65 -9.71 2.36
N ARG A 319 -12.89 -8.45 2.74
CA ARG A 319 -12.97 -7.31 1.81
C ARG A 319 -11.58 -6.73 1.59
N PHE A 320 -11.12 -6.78 0.36
CA PHE A 320 -9.87 -6.12 -0.04
C PHE A 320 -10.13 -4.70 -0.52
N VAL A 321 -9.44 -3.74 0.08
CA VAL A 321 -9.37 -2.36 -0.40
C VAL A 321 -7.92 -1.91 -0.50
N ARG A 322 -7.62 -1.18 -1.56
CA ARG A 322 -6.33 -0.53 -1.79
C ARG A 322 -6.54 0.96 -1.99
N SER A 323 -5.65 1.76 -1.41
CA SER A 323 -5.50 3.17 -1.74
C SER A 323 -4.06 3.47 -2.15
N VAL A 324 -3.89 4.35 -3.10
CA VAL A 324 -2.59 4.89 -3.52
C VAL A 324 -2.60 6.38 -3.20
N SER A 325 -1.85 6.77 -2.18
CA SER A 325 -1.65 8.18 -1.86
C SER A 325 -0.48 8.69 -2.71
N ALA A 326 -0.79 9.12 -3.93
CA ALA A 326 0.16 9.82 -4.77
C ALA A 326 0.63 11.08 -4.04
N ASN A 327 1.90 11.40 -4.16
CA ASN A 327 2.52 12.55 -3.51
C ASN A 327 2.72 12.45 -1.98
N LEU A 328 2.57 11.28 -1.37
CA LEU A 328 2.93 11.04 0.04
C LEU A 328 4.10 10.05 0.17
N GLY A 329 5.21 10.31 -0.52
CA GLY A 329 6.39 9.44 -0.49
C GLY A 329 7.58 10.05 0.23
N MET A 330 8.59 9.21 0.49
CA MET A 330 9.74 9.50 1.33
C MET A 330 10.92 10.17 0.61
N SER A 331 10.83 10.40 -0.71
CA SER A 331 11.89 11.06 -1.48
C SER A 331 11.35 12.09 -2.46
N TYR A 332 10.87 11.72 -3.62
CA TYR A 332 10.31 12.68 -4.61
C TYR A 332 9.17 13.53 -4.07
N SER A 333 8.35 12.97 -3.19
CA SER A 333 7.16 13.62 -2.65
C SER A 333 7.30 14.04 -1.19
N VAL A 334 8.50 14.01 -0.62
CA VAL A 334 8.74 14.28 0.79
C VAL A 334 8.30 15.68 1.21
N THR A 335 8.44 16.68 0.33
CA THR A 335 7.96 18.05 0.57
C THR A 335 6.44 18.15 0.58
N ASN A 336 5.74 17.29 -0.17
CA ASN A 336 4.29 17.19 -0.06
C ASN A 336 3.84 16.60 1.27
N VAL A 337 4.57 15.59 1.78
CA VAL A 337 4.33 15.08 3.15
C VAL A 337 4.50 16.21 4.16
N MET A 338 5.57 17.01 4.05
CA MET A 338 5.78 18.17 4.93
C MET A 338 4.64 19.18 4.83
N LYS A 339 4.16 19.49 3.62
CA LYS A 339 3.05 20.42 3.38
C LYS A 339 1.74 19.92 3.97
N GLU A 340 1.38 18.66 3.69
CA GLU A 340 0.10 18.07 4.10
C GLU A 340 0.06 17.74 5.60
N ALA A 341 1.17 17.29 6.17
CA ALA A 341 1.28 17.05 7.61
C ALA A 341 1.38 18.33 8.42
N GLY A 342 2.07 19.34 7.87
CA GLY A 342 2.57 20.50 8.60
C GLY A 342 3.89 20.18 9.32
N ILE A 343 4.83 21.11 9.28
CA ILE A 343 6.18 20.93 9.85
C ILE A 343 6.15 20.60 11.35
N SER A 344 5.25 21.22 12.10
CA SER A 344 5.07 21.01 13.55
C SER A 344 4.69 19.56 13.87
N ASN A 345 3.90 18.89 13.02
CA ASN A 345 3.55 17.48 13.18
C ASN A 345 4.74 16.54 12.91
N ILE A 346 5.68 16.94 12.07
CA ILE A 346 6.94 16.21 11.89
C ILE A 346 7.85 16.45 13.10
N MET A 347 8.00 17.71 13.51
CA MET A 347 8.83 18.12 14.65
C MET A 347 8.43 17.45 15.97
N ARG A 348 7.14 17.14 16.16
CA ARG A 348 6.67 16.48 17.39
C ARG A 348 7.30 15.12 17.67
N TRP A 349 7.88 14.47 16.63
CA TRP A 349 8.53 13.17 16.73
C TRP A 349 10.05 13.24 16.96
N ILE A 350 10.61 14.46 16.95
CA ILE A 350 12.05 14.68 17.08
C ILE A 350 12.40 14.94 18.54
N PRO A 351 13.26 14.12 19.18
CA PRO A 351 13.57 14.21 20.61
C PRO A 351 14.69 15.22 20.94
N PHE A 352 15.28 15.87 19.95
CA PHE A 352 16.35 16.85 20.12
C PHE A 352 15.95 18.23 19.62
N LYS A 353 16.78 19.25 19.92
CA LYS A 353 16.57 20.61 19.45
C LYS A 353 17.04 20.75 18.01
N ILE A 354 16.15 21.19 17.15
CA ILE A 354 16.39 21.50 15.75
C ILE A 354 15.40 22.57 15.32
N GLU A 355 15.82 23.48 14.43
CA GLU A 355 14.93 24.53 13.92
C GLU A 355 14.07 24.02 12.76
N GLU A 356 12.88 24.61 12.59
CA GLU A 356 11.93 24.21 11.53
C GLU A 356 12.54 24.40 10.14
N GLU A 357 13.29 25.49 9.93
CA GLU A 357 13.95 25.80 8.67
C GLU A 357 15.01 24.77 8.31
N GLU A 358 15.69 24.22 9.31
CA GLU A 358 16.69 23.16 9.08
C GLU A 358 16.03 21.86 8.66
N VAL A 359 14.96 21.45 9.34
CA VAL A 359 14.18 20.26 8.94
C VAL A 359 13.62 20.46 7.53
N ALA A 360 13.02 21.60 7.23
CA ALA A 360 12.49 21.92 5.91
C ALA A 360 13.59 21.86 4.82
N SER A 361 14.77 22.42 5.10
CA SER A 361 15.92 22.41 4.17
C SER A 361 16.41 20.99 3.89
N ARG A 362 16.48 20.10 4.90
CA ARG A 362 16.85 18.70 4.73
C ARG A 362 15.85 17.96 3.84
N LEU A 363 14.54 18.20 4.02
CA LEU A 363 13.50 17.58 3.20
C LEU A 363 13.50 18.10 1.76
N MET A 364 13.73 19.39 1.54
CA MET A 364 13.91 19.95 0.20
C MET A 364 15.14 19.36 -0.51
N ASN A 365 16.27 19.21 0.20
CA ASN A 365 17.45 18.55 -0.33
C ASN A 365 17.20 17.09 -0.70
N LYS A 366 16.44 16.36 0.13
CA LYS A 366 16.02 14.98 -0.16
C LYS A 366 15.18 14.89 -1.42
N MET A 367 14.27 15.85 -1.65
CA MET A 367 13.47 15.90 -2.88
C MET A 367 14.35 16.10 -4.12
N ILE A 368 15.37 16.97 -4.05
CA ILE A 368 16.30 17.23 -5.16
C ILE A 368 17.20 16.02 -5.41
N ARG A 369 17.58 15.29 -4.34
CA ARG A 369 18.43 14.10 -4.39
C ARG A 369 17.71 12.88 -3.81
N PRO A 370 16.73 12.33 -4.51
CA PRO A 370 15.77 11.36 -3.95
C PRO A 370 16.40 10.01 -3.55
N THR A 371 17.58 9.69 -4.08
CA THR A 371 18.32 8.45 -3.75
C THR A 371 19.24 8.57 -2.53
N THR A 372 19.36 9.77 -1.93
CA THR A 372 20.19 9.95 -0.72
C THR A 372 19.64 9.11 0.42
N ILE A 373 20.52 8.47 1.17
CA ILE A 373 20.21 7.77 2.42
C ILE A 373 20.73 8.55 3.62
N PRO A 374 20.13 8.43 4.81
CA PRO A 374 20.62 9.08 6.03
C PRO A 374 22.08 8.73 6.32
N GLN A 375 22.91 9.72 6.58
CA GLN A 375 24.33 9.53 6.88
C GLN A 375 24.63 9.66 8.38
N THR A 376 23.74 10.34 9.11
CA THR A 376 23.87 10.57 10.55
C THR A 376 22.66 10.01 11.29
N LEU A 377 22.78 9.84 12.60
CA LEU A 377 21.64 9.45 13.45
C LEU A 377 20.54 10.51 13.40
N GLU A 378 20.90 11.77 13.36
CA GLU A 378 19.99 12.90 13.26
C GLU A 378 19.17 12.84 11.96
N ASP A 379 19.82 12.64 10.80
CA ASP A 379 19.13 12.46 9.52
C ASP A 379 18.15 11.28 9.55
N LEU A 380 18.58 10.15 10.13
CA LEU A 380 17.75 8.96 10.27
C LEU A 380 16.50 9.25 11.12
N MET A 381 16.66 10.00 12.22
CA MET A 381 15.52 10.32 13.10
C MET A 381 14.57 11.32 12.44
N VAL A 382 15.07 12.27 11.66
CA VAL A 382 14.23 13.17 10.85
C VAL A 382 13.46 12.37 9.79
N GLU A 383 14.10 11.45 9.06
CA GLU A 383 13.39 10.59 8.10
C GLU A 383 12.34 9.70 8.78
N HIS A 384 12.63 9.15 9.96
CA HIS A 384 11.66 8.38 10.75
C HIS A 384 10.48 9.24 11.24
N ALA A 385 10.69 10.54 11.53
CA ALA A 385 9.63 11.48 11.87
C ALA A 385 8.69 11.73 10.69
N VAL A 386 9.25 11.97 9.51
CA VAL A 386 8.49 12.15 8.26
C VAL A 386 7.72 10.88 7.88
N ALA A 387 8.35 9.70 8.05
CA ALA A 387 7.71 8.42 7.75
C ALA A 387 6.43 8.21 8.58
N ARG A 388 6.44 8.57 9.86
CA ARG A 388 5.23 8.52 10.72
C ARG A 388 4.09 9.36 10.14
N GLU A 389 4.40 10.54 9.66
CA GLU A 389 3.38 11.44 9.10
C GLU A 389 2.90 10.97 7.71
N ALA A 390 3.79 10.48 6.85
CA ALA A 390 3.39 9.89 5.57
C ALA A 390 2.46 8.69 5.76
N LEU A 391 2.78 7.81 6.71
CA LEU A 391 1.96 6.65 7.07
C LEU A 391 0.62 7.06 7.68
N ARG A 392 0.60 8.05 8.59
CA ARG A 392 -0.63 8.58 9.20
C ARG A 392 -1.58 9.16 8.15
N LEU A 393 -1.05 10.02 7.27
CA LEU A 393 -1.82 10.61 6.18
C LEU A 393 -2.32 9.54 5.20
N GLY A 394 -1.47 8.56 4.88
CA GLY A 394 -1.84 7.42 4.02
C GLY A 394 -3.01 6.62 4.60
N LEU A 395 -3.00 6.32 5.90
CA LEU A 395 -4.10 5.63 6.57
C LEU A 395 -5.36 6.48 6.64
N GLN A 396 -5.23 7.79 6.91
CA GLN A 396 -6.38 8.71 6.88
C GLN A 396 -7.05 8.71 5.51
N HIS A 397 -6.26 8.84 4.43
CA HIS A 397 -6.76 8.74 3.07
C HIS A 397 -7.40 7.38 2.81
N HIS A 398 -6.76 6.28 3.22
CA HIS A 398 -7.30 4.92 3.06
C HIS A 398 -8.67 4.77 3.74
N ARG A 399 -8.83 5.28 4.95
CA ARG A 399 -10.11 5.22 5.69
C ARG A 399 -11.24 5.96 4.97
N THR A 400 -10.96 7.01 4.19
CA THR A 400 -11.99 7.69 3.39
C THR A 400 -12.50 6.84 2.22
N ILE A 401 -11.70 5.85 1.80
CA ILE A 401 -12.02 4.92 0.70
C ILE A 401 -12.62 3.63 1.26
N ALA A 402 -12.08 3.13 2.36
CA ALA A 402 -12.52 1.92 3.06
C ALA A 402 -13.73 2.21 3.96
N THR A 403 -14.82 2.70 3.35
CA THR A 403 -16.06 3.12 4.03
C THR A 403 -17.20 2.19 3.75
N ARG A 404 -18.19 2.17 4.65
CA ARG A 404 -19.48 1.52 4.43
C ARG A 404 -20.26 2.30 3.37
N LEU A 405 -21.15 1.60 2.65
CA LEU A 405 -21.96 2.23 1.59
C LEU A 405 -22.85 3.34 2.13
N LYS A 406 -22.73 4.54 1.58
CA LYS A 406 -23.65 5.66 1.85
C LYS A 406 -24.92 5.52 1.00
N GLY A 407 -26.07 5.92 1.55
CA GLY A 407 -27.37 5.86 0.88
C GLY A 407 -28.21 4.63 1.22
N VAL A 408 -27.72 3.71 2.05
CA VAL A 408 -28.53 2.67 2.68
C VAL A 408 -29.30 3.28 3.85
N GLN A 409 -30.60 3.01 3.94
CA GLN A 409 -31.40 3.43 5.11
C GLN A 409 -30.94 2.61 6.32
N VAL A 410 -30.10 3.20 7.15
CA VAL A 410 -29.82 2.72 8.51
C VAL A 410 -30.66 3.58 9.46
N GLN A 411 -31.43 2.95 10.35
CA GLN A 411 -32.07 3.68 11.44
C GLN A 411 -30.97 4.34 12.29
N ARG A 412 -30.83 5.65 12.16
CA ARG A 412 -29.82 6.45 12.90
C ARG A 412 -30.47 7.08 14.12
N THR A 413 -29.77 7.05 15.23
CA THR A 413 -30.12 7.85 16.41
C THR A 413 -29.58 9.27 16.25
N ILE A 414 -30.17 10.24 16.99
CA ILE A 414 -29.77 11.66 16.92
C ILE A 414 -28.29 11.86 17.33
N SER A 415 -27.75 11.02 18.21
CA SER A 415 -26.33 11.01 18.59
C SER A 415 -25.38 10.64 17.45
N ASP A 416 -25.82 9.82 16.48
CA ASP A 416 -24.98 9.40 15.35
C ASP A 416 -24.74 10.52 14.33
N MET A 417 -25.47 11.63 14.43
CA MET A 417 -25.34 12.75 13.49
C MET A 417 -24.15 13.68 13.81
N PHE A 418 -23.60 13.62 15.02
CA PHE A 418 -22.54 14.53 15.48
C PHE A 418 -21.11 13.96 15.36
N GLU A 419 -20.93 12.67 15.08
CA GLU A 419 -19.62 12.01 14.95
C GLU A 419 -19.27 11.67 13.49
N GLN A 420 -19.20 12.66 12.63
CA GLN A 420 -19.42 12.53 11.17
C GLN A 420 -18.27 12.03 10.28
N ALA A 421 -17.07 11.78 10.70
CA ALA A 421 -15.99 11.48 9.74
C ALA A 421 -15.22 10.17 9.99
N ILE A 422 -15.16 9.67 11.21
CA ILE A 422 -14.39 8.47 11.56
C ILE A 422 -15.29 7.22 11.59
N GLN A 423 -16.59 7.37 11.79
CA GLN A 423 -17.56 6.27 11.96
C GLN A 423 -17.95 5.50 10.69
N ASP A 424 -17.63 5.99 9.50
CA ASP A 424 -18.04 5.32 8.26
C ASP A 424 -17.01 4.28 7.75
N SER A 425 -15.79 4.28 8.27
CA SER A 425 -14.77 3.30 7.86
C SER A 425 -14.94 1.97 8.59
N TYR A 426 -14.81 0.86 7.85
CA TYR A 426 -14.78 -0.47 8.45
C TYR A 426 -13.37 -0.89 8.91
N VAL A 427 -12.35 -0.02 8.74
CA VAL A 427 -10.99 -0.26 9.26
C VAL A 427 -10.91 0.19 10.72
N GLU A 428 -11.30 -0.70 11.61
CA GLU A 428 -11.25 -0.51 13.07
C GLU A 428 -10.00 -1.17 13.62
N MET A 429 -9.12 -0.40 14.28
CA MET A 429 -7.78 -0.87 14.68
C MET A 429 -7.84 -2.04 15.67
N MET A 430 -8.87 -2.11 16.52
CA MET A 430 -9.10 -3.21 17.47
C MET A 430 -9.38 -4.55 16.78
N THR A 431 -9.79 -4.52 15.50
CA THR A 431 -10.10 -5.73 14.70
C THR A 431 -8.94 -6.16 13.80
N ILE A 432 -7.85 -5.42 13.77
CA ILE A 432 -6.70 -5.71 12.91
C ILE A 432 -5.75 -6.69 13.61
N ASP A 433 -5.65 -7.89 13.07
CA ASP A 433 -4.80 -8.96 13.61
C ASP A 433 -3.33 -8.81 13.21
N VAL A 434 -3.08 -8.25 12.00
CA VAL A 434 -1.74 -8.13 11.42
C VAL A 434 -1.55 -6.76 10.79
N ILE A 435 -0.42 -6.12 11.07
CA ILE A 435 0.11 -4.98 10.30
C ILE A 435 1.37 -5.43 9.59
N ALA A 436 1.44 -5.22 8.26
CA ALA A 436 2.57 -5.62 7.43
C ALA A 436 3.12 -4.44 6.62
N GLY A 437 4.41 -4.15 6.78
CA GLY A 437 5.09 -3.04 6.11
C GLY A 437 6.07 -3.48 5.03
N THR A 438 6.12 -2.75 3.91
CA THR A 438 7.17 -2.84 2.90
C THR A 438 7.62 -1.45 2.45
N GLY A 439 8.65 -1.38 1.64
CA GLY A 439 9.23 -0.15 1.15
C GLY A 439 10.60 0.15 1.75
N GLY A 440 11.39 0.94 1.04
CA GLY A 440 12.81 1.11 1.33
C GLY A 440 13.14 1.49 2.76
N LEU A 441 12.47 2.50 3.34
CA LEU A 441 12.72 2.94 4.70
C LEU A 441 12.39 1.86 5.74
N LEU A 442 11.26 1.17 5.58
CA LEU A 442 10.85 0.12 6.52
C LEU A 442 11.73 -1.12 6.36
N SER A 443 11.93 -1.60 5.12
CA SER A 443 12.66 -2.84 4.83
C SER A 443 14.15 -2.76 5.18
N HIS A 444 14.77 -1.58 5.05
CA HIS A 444 16.20 -1.37 5.32
C HIS A 444 16.49 -0.62 6.62
N ALA A 445 15.51 -0.50 7.52
CA ALA A 445 15.75 0.11 8.83
C ALA A 445 16.88 -0.63 9.57
N PRO A 446 17.86 0.11 10.15
CA PRO A 446 19.03 -0.49 10.80
C PRO A 446 18.68 -1.48 11.93
N ARG A 447 17.56 -1.28 12.61
CA ARG A 447 17.06 -2.18 13.66
C ARG A 447 15.60 -2.50 13.42
N ARG A 448 15.21 -3.77 13.51
CA ARG A 448 13.83 -4.22 13.25
C ARG A 448 12.77 -3.66 14.21
N VAL A 449 13.16 -3.22 15.38
CA VAL A 449 12.26 -2.51 16.30
C VAL A 449 11.85 -1.11 15.80
N GLN A 450 12.65 -0.49 14.92
CA GLN A 450 12.34 0.84 14.35
C GLN A 450 11.05 0.82 13.51
N PRO A 451 10.90 -0.06 12.51
CA PRO A 451 9.63 -0.18 11.78
C PRO A 451 8.44 -0.50 12.70
N MET A 452 8.65 -1.34 13.72
CA MET A 452 7.60 -1.67 14.68
C MET A 452 7.06 -0.41 15.37
N LEU A 453 7.96 0.44 15.88
CA LEU A 453 7.56 1.67 16.53
C LEU A 453 6.97 2.69 15.54
N ILE A 454 7.58 2.86 14.36
CA ILE A 454 7.10 3.80 13.33
C ILE A 454 5.66 3.46 12.92
N LEU A 455 5.37 2.18 12.65
CA LEU A 455 4.01 1.74 12.32
C LEU A 455 3.05 1.90 13.48
N SER A 456 3.50 1.62 14.72
CA SER A 456 2.68 1.77 15.93
C SER A 456 2.36 3.25 16.22
N ASP A 457 3.32 4.16 16.01
CA ASP A 457 3.13 5.59 16.20
C ASP A 457 2.19 6.20 15.14
N ALA A 458 2.33 5.75 13.91
CA ALA A 458 1.57 6.27 12.78
C ALA A 458 0.11 5.75 12.73
N TRP A 459 -0.07 4.47 13.04
CA TRP A 459 -1.33 3.77 12.83
C TRP A 459 -2.10 3.45 14.10
N LEU A 460 -1.42 3.54 15.25
CA LEU A 460 -2.00 3.37 16.57
C LEU A 460 -2.80 2.05 16.70
N PRO A 461 -2.16 0.87 16.50
CA PRO A 461 -2.84 -0.41 16.69
C PRO A 461 -3.42 -0.52 18.10
N GLU A 462 -4.54 -1.25 18.23
CA GLU A 462 -5.28 -1.43 19.46
C GLU A 462 -5.44 -2.92 19.75
N GLY A 463 -5.42 -3.30 21.01
CA GLY A 463 -5.52 -4.70 21.42
C GLY A 463 -4.23 -5.48 21.14
N VAL A 464 -4.33 -6.62 20.46
CA VAL A 464 -3.21 -7.53 20.17
C VAL A 464 -3.01 -7.62 18.67
N THR A 465 -1.91 -7.09 18.15
CA THR A 465 -1.62 -7.00 16.73
C THR A 465 -0.23 -7.53 16.41
N ARG A 466 -0.13 -8.48 15.48
CA ARG A 466 1.15 -8.98 14.96
C ARG A 466 1.74 -7.98 13.97
N MET A 467 3.05 -7.77 14.06
CA MET A 467 3.79 -6.81 13.24
C MET A 467 4.73 -7.57 12.31
N TYR A 468 4.52 -7.43 11.01
CA TYR A 468 5.31 -8.08 9.97
C TYR A 468 5.97 -7.05 9.06
N GLN A 469 7.04 -7.45 8.41
CA GLN A 469 7.79 -6.60 7.48
C GLN A 469 8.38 -7.42 6.34
N ASP A 470 8.39 -6.84 5.15
CA ASP A 470 9.17 -7.33 4.03
C ASP A 470 10.66 -7.01 4.23
N SER A 471 11.52 -8.03 4.17
CA SER A 471 12.95 -7.88 4.49
C SER A 471 13.76 -7.12 3.43
N VAL A 472 13.40 -7.30 2.15
CA VAL A 472 14.21 -6.85 1.01
C VAL A 472 13.38 -6.37 -0.19
N PHE A 473 12.20 -5.86 0.07
CA PHE A 473 11.27 -5.39 -0.95
C PHE A 473 10.87 -6.51 -1.94
N MET A 474 10.32 -7.60 -1.41
CA MET A 474 9.91 -8.77 -2.19
C MET A 474 8.42 -8.82 -2.50
N MET A 475 7.59 -8.08 -1.77
CA MET A 475 6.13 -8.15 -1.93
C MET A 475 5.65 -7.98 -3.37
N PRO A 476 6.12 -7.02 -4.19
CA PRO A 476 5.67 -6.90 -5.57
C PRO A 476 5.97 -8.15 -6.40
N HIS A 477 7.20 -8.67 -6.30
CA HIS A 477 7.68 -9.82 -7.05
C HIS A 477 6.91 -11.10 -6.70
N LEU A 478 6.71 -11.34 -5.41
CA LEU A 478 5.99 -12.52 -4.92
C LEU A 478 4.48 -12.40 -5.13
N GLY A 479 3.96 -11.17 -5.09
CA GLY A 479 2.57 -10.90 -5.42
C GLY A 479 2.23 -11.26 -6.86
N VAL A 480 3.02 -10.82 -7.84
CA VAL A 480 2.79 -11.21 -9.25
C VAL A 480 3.04 -12.71 -9.47
N THR A 481 4.08 -13.28 -8.84
CA THR A 481 4.36 -14.72 -8.91
C THR A 481 3.19 -15.55 -8.36
N SER A 482 2.52 -15.07 -7.30
CA SER A 482 1.39 -15.76 -6.67
C SER A 482 0.18 -15.90 -7.58
N THR A 483 0.07 -15.11 -8.63
CA THR A 483 -1.02 -15.23 -9.62
C THR A 483 -0.88 -16.46 -10.51
N VAL A 484 0.34 -17.00 -10.61
CA VAL A 484 0.66 -18.19 -11.42
C VAL A 484 0.98 -19.38 -10.53
N TYR A 485 1.84 -19.18 -9.53
CA TYR A 485 2.30 -20.26 -8.65
C TYR A 485 2.26 -19.81 -7.17
N ARG A 486 1.07 -19.91 -6.59
CA ARG A 486 0.78 -19.44 -5.23
C ARG A 486 1.67 -20.10 -4.17
N ASP A 487 1.84 -21.42 -4.25
CA ASP A 487 2.60 -22.19 -3.24
C ASP A 487 4.08 -21.85 -3.27
N ALA A 488 4.65 -21.64 -4.46
CA ALA A 488 6.03 -21.18 -4.60
C ALA A 488 6.20 -19.78 -4.01
N ALA A 489 5.32 -18.84 -4.38
CA ALA A 489 5.35 -17.47 -3.87
C ALA A 489 5.23 -17.44 -2.34
N TRP A 490 4.31 -18.21 -1.76
CA TRP A 490 4.16 -18.30 -0.31
C TRP A 490 5.38 -18.94 0.36
N SER A 491 5.91 -20.05 -0.19
CA SER A 491 7.10 -20.71 0.38
C SER A 491 8.30 -19.78 0.46
N ILE A 492 8.55 -19.00 -0.59
CA ILE A 492 9.64 -18.00 -0.62
C ILE A 492 9.34 -16.88 0.38
N PHE A 493 8.10 -16.36 0.34
CA PHE A 493 7.71 -15.24 1.18
C PHE A 493 7.85 -15.55 2.66
N ASP A 494 7.29 -16.67 3.08
CA ASP A 494 7.29 -17.13 4.46
C ASP A 494 8.70 -17.41 5.01
N LYS A 495 9.56 -18.01 4.20
CA LYS A 495 10.88 -18.50 4.64
C LYS A 495 12.01 -17.49 4.50
N ASP A 496 11.94 -16.65 3.47
CA ASP A 496 13.08 -15.81 3.10
C ASP A 496 12.81 -14.31 3.19
N CYS A 497 11.54 -13.88 3.23
CA CYS A 497 11.21 -12.48 3.05
C CYS A 497 10.35 -11.87 4.15
N LEU A 498 9.40 -12.63 4.72
CA LEU A 498 8.48 -12.14 5.72
C LEU A 498 9.12 -12.15 7.11
N VAL A 499 9.65 -11.00 7.50
CA VAL A 499 10.19 -10.81 8.84
C VAL A 499 9.04 -10.68 9.84
N ARG A 500 8.98 -11.58 10.79
CA ARG A 500 8.10 -11.49 11.95
C ARG A 500 8.76 -10.60 13.00
N ILE A 501 8.34 -9.32 13.04
CA ILE A 501 8.95 -8.37 13.98
C ILE A 501 8.57 -8.73 15.41
N GLY A 502 7.29 -9.05 15.64
CA GLY A 502 6.76 -9.42 16.96
C GLY A 502 5.28 -9.12 17.09
N THR A 503 4.82 -9.03 18.32
CA THR A 503 3.42 -8.67 18.63
C THR A 503 3.37 -7.40 19.46
N SER A 504 2.48 -6.47 19.07
CA SER A 504 2.12 -5.29 19.86
C SER A 504 0.89 -5.58 20.70
N ILE A 505 0.95 -5.29 21.99
CA ILE A 505 -0.19 -5.26 22.92
C ILE A 505 -0.39 -3.82 23.34
N ALA A 506 -1.51 -3.21 22.89
CA ALA A 506 -1.78 -1.81 23.09
C ALA A 506 -3.19 -1.58 23.67
N ALA A 507 -3.26 -0.86 24.77
CA ALA A 507 -4.52 -0.52 25.40
C ALA A 507 -5.13 0.74 24.77
N ALA A 508 -6.38 0.67 24.32
CA ALA A 508 -7.18 1.80 23.88
C ALA A 508 -7.76 2.52 25.11
N GLY A 509 -7.72 3.85 25.11
CA GLY A 509 -8.18 4.68 26.21
C GLY A 509 -7.15 5.74 26.60
N THR A 510 -7.53 6.61 27.53
CA THR A 510 -6.71 7.72 28.05
C THR A 510 -6.67 7.69 29.57
N GLY A 511 -5.60 8.24 30.14
CA GLY A 511 -5.39 8.32 31.59
C GLY A 511 -4.43 9.47 31.93
N LYS A 512 -4.04 9.56 33.19
CA LYS A 512 -2.98 10.47 33.62
C LYS A 512 -1.62 9.77 33.58
N LEU A 513 -0.60 10.50 33.17
CA LEU A 513 0.76 9.98 33.05
C LEU A 513 1.21 9.33 34.38
N GLY A 514 1.67 8.09 34.31
CA GLY A 514 2.11 7.31 35.47
C GLY A 514 1.01 6.53 36.21
N GLU A 515 -0.29 6.73 35.88
CA GLU A 515 -1.36 5.89 36.44
C GLU A 515 -1.35 4.49 35.82
N HIS A 516 -1.79 3.48 36.58
CA HIS A 516 -1.87 2.10 36.09
C HIS A 516 -2.76 1.99 34.86
N CYS A 517 -2.22 1.43 33.78
CA CYS A 517 -2.91 1.24 32.51
C CYS A 517 -3.34 -0.23 32.30
N MET A 518 -2.40 -1.16 32.41
CA MET A 518 -2.68 -2.58 32.25
C MET A 518 -1.63 -3.45 32.94
N THR A 519 -2.03 -4.67 33.29
CA THR A 519 -1.11 -5.76 33.71
C THR A 519 -1.16 -6.86 32.67
N VAL A 520 0.00 -7.34 32.23
CA VAL A 520 0.11 -8.44 31.26
C VAL A 520 0.84 -9.61 31.91
N GLU A 521 0.20 -10.77 31.94
CA GLU A 521 0.78 -12.02 32.45
C GLU A 521 1.06 -12.94 31.25
N LEU A 522 2.33 -13.30 31.06
CA LEU A 522 2.81 -14.13 29.97
C LEU A 522 3.24 -15.50 30.52
N THR A 523 2.61 -16.57 30.05
CA THR A 523 3.06 -17.92 30.36
C THR A 523 4.19 -18.29 29.41
N MET A 524 5.43 -18.15 29.88
CA MET A 524 6.63 -18.35 29.05
C MET A 524 6.83 -19.84 28.69
N PRO A 525 7.64 -20.16 27.63
CA PRO A 525 7.83 -21.55 27.20
C PRO A 525 8.39 -22.51 28.26
N ASP A 526 9.08 -21.98 29.25
CA ASP A 526 9.60 -22.74 30.41
C ASP A 526 8.54 -22.99 31.53
N GLY A 527 7.29 -22.54 31.31
CA GLY A 527 6.19 -22.65 32.25
C GLY A 527 6.12 -21.53 33.30
N ASN A 528 7.11 -20.65 33.37
CA ASN A 528 7.09 -19.51 34.27
C ASN A 528 6.07 -18.47 33.81
N VAL A 529 5.43 -17.78 34.77
CA VAL A 529 4.54 -16.66 34.47
C VAL A 529 5.32 -15.36 34.71
N GLN A 530 5.59 -14.64 33.59
CA GLN A 530 6.17 -13.31 33.67
C GLN A 530 5.04 -12.28 33.74
N LYS A 531 5.04 -11.48 34.82
CA LYS A 531 4.07 -10.41 35.02
C LYS A 531 4.68 -9.05 34.74
N GLU A 532 4.02 -8.27 33.87
CA GLU A 532 4.43 -6.92 33.51
C GLU A 532 3.33 -5.93 33.89
N GLU A 533 3.67 -4.95 34.71
CA GLU A 533 2.78 -3.84 35.07
C GLU A 533 3.16 -2.62 34.24
N MET A 534 2.17 -2.06 33.54
CA MET A 534 2.35 -0.93 32.63
C MET A 534 1.55 0.26 33.10
N ASN A 535 2.21 1.40 33.26
CA ASN A 535 1.56 2.66 33.56
C ASN A 535 1.29 3.47 32.30
N PHE A 536 0.28 4.33 32.33
CA PHE A 536 -0.04 5.21 31.21
C PHE A 536 1.15 6.10 30.86
N GLY A 537 1.54 6.08 29.59
CA GLY A 537 2.72 6.73 29.06
C GLY A 537 3.95 5.81 28.91
N ASP A 538 3.90 4.56 29.38
CA ASP A 538 5.00 3.63 29.25
C ASP A 538 4.93 2.80 27.96
N ILE A 539 6.10 2.38 27.48
CA ILE A 539 6.27 1.40 26.41
C ILE A 539 7.46 0.52 26.73
N LYS A 540 7.37 -0.78 26.46
CA LYS A 540 8.40 -1.75 26.83
C LYS A 540 8.47 -2.90 25.82
N LEU A 541 9.66 -3.47 25.62
CA LEU A 541 9.84 -4.72 24.91
C LEU A 541 10.04 -5.87 25.92
N VAL A 542 9.32 -6.97 25.69
CA VAL A 542 9.54 -8.24 26.38
C VAL A 542 10.12 -9.23 25.38
N PRO A 543 11.31 -9.80 25.63
CA PRO A 543 11.93 -10.74 24.71
C PRO A 543 11.09 -12.01 24.55
N LEU A 544 10.78 -12.35 23.31
CA LEU A 544 10.18 -13.63 22.93
C LEU A 544 10.66 -13.95 21.51
N ALA A 545 11.38 -15.06 21.35
CA ALA A 545 12.02 -15.39 20.09
C ALA A 545 11.01 -15.68 18.97
N GLU A 546 11.44 -15.51 17.72
CA GLU A 546 10.64 -15.86 16.55
C GLU A 546 10.24 -17.34 16.58
N GLY A 547 8.99 -17.63 16.24
CA GLY A 547 8.40 -18.97 16.29
C GLY A 547 7.96 -19.46 17.68
N GLN A 548 8.24 -18.71 18.74
CA GLN A 548 7.70 -19.00 20.06
C GLN A 548 6.31 -18.39 20.22
N GLU A 549 5.41 -19.15 20.83
CA GLU A 549 4.05 -18.72 21.15
C GLU A 549 3.81 -18.83 22.64
N VAL A 550 3.19 -17.82 23.22
CA VAL A 550 2.86 -17.77 24.65
C VAL A 550 1.42 -17.34 24.86
N LYS A 551 0.81 -17.87 25.93
CA LYS A 551 -0.50 -17.40 26.38
C LYS A 551 -0.29 -16.12 27.18
N ALA A 552 -1.00 -15.04 26.80
CA ALA A 552 -1.06 -13.78 27.51
C ALA A 552 -2.43 -13.61 28.16
N VAL A 553 -2.46 -13.17 29.42
CA VAL A 553 -3.65 -12.67 30.10
C VAL A 553 -3.44 -11.17 30.31
N ILE A 554 -4.27 -10.36 29.66
CA ILE A 554 -4.14 -8.90 29.64
C ILE A 554 -5.28 -8.32 30.49
N ASN A 555 -4.94 -7.65 31.58
CA ASN A 555 -5.86 -7.06 32.54
C ASN A 555 -5.78 -5.52 32.47
N PRO A 556 -6.62 -4.85 31.67
CA PRO A 556 -6.62 -3.40 31.55
C PRO A 556 -7.29 -2.75 32.77
N ALA A 557 -6.87 -1.55 33.14
CA ALA A 557 -7.58 -0.72 34.12
C ALA A 557 -8.95 -0.30 33.56
N LYS A 558 -9.85 0.17 34.43
CA LYS A 558 -11.28 0.39 34.11
C LYS A 558 -11.56 1.28 32.90
N THR A 559 -10.67 2.22 32.60
CA THR A 559 -10.81 3.18 31.49
C THR A 559 -10.13 2.72 30.19
N PHE A 560 -9.48 1.56 30.21
CA PHE A 560 -8.72 1.02 29.08
C PHE A 560 -9.37 -0.24 28.53
N ASP A 561 -9.27 -0.43 27.23
CA ASP A 561 -9.80 -1.58 26.50
C ASP A 561 -8.68 -2.28 25.69
N VAL A 562 -8.71 -3.59 25.67
CA VAL A 562 -7.81 -4.45 24.89
C VAL A 562 -8.58 -5.39 23.95
N GLY A 563 -9.85 -5.05 23.67
CA GLY A 563 -10.72 -5.75 22.71
C GLY A 563 -11.78 -6.65 23.34
N LYS A 564 -12.12 -6.45 24.62
CA LYS A 564 -13.26 -7.11 25.31
C LYS A 564 -14.18 -6.10 25.98
N GLY A 565 -13.92 -4.84 25.83
CA GLY A 565 -14.56 -3.72 26.50
C GLY A 565 -13.74 -3.19 27.66
N PRO A 566 -13.96 -1.92 28.06
CA PRO A 566 -13.18 -1.26 29.11
C PRO A 566 -13.15 -2.05 30.43
N GLY A 567 -11.95 -2.21 30.98
CA GLY A 567 -11.69 -2.92 32.25
C GLY A 567 -11.86 -4.44 32.19
N LYS A 568 -12.14 -5.03 31.02
CA LYS A 568 -12.35 -6.48 30.90
C LYS A 568 -11.08 -7.19 30.43
N SER A 569 -10.71 -8.25 31.15
CA SER A 569 -9.55 -9.07 30.81
C SER A 569 -9.71 -9.78 29.46
N LYS A 570 -8.60 -9.93 28.74
CA LYS A 570 -8.51 -10.65 27.48
C LYS A 570 -7.41 -11.70 27.55
N GLU A 571 -7.74 -12.92 27.18
CA GLU A 571 -6.74 -13.96 26.88
C GLU A 571 -6.41 -13.91 25.39
N ALA A 572 -5.14 -14.01 25.05
CA ALA A 572 -4.66 -14.04 23.68
C ALA A 572 -3.44 -14.95 23.52
N LEU A 573 -3.30 -15.55 22.35
CA LEU A 573 -2.06 -16.19 21.93
C LEU A 573 -1.15 -15.12 21.33
N VAL A 574 0.03 -14.95 21.88
CA VAL A 574 1.01 -13.93 21.46
C VAL A 574 2.20 -14.63 20.85
N ILE A 575 2.59 -14.15 19.67
CA ILE A 575 3.67 -14.75 18.89
C ILE A 575 4.89 -13.85 18.98
N GLY A 576 6.03 -14.45 19.28
CA GLY A 576 7.32 -13.78 19.32
C GLY A 576 7.84 -13.38 17.94
N GLY A 577 8.91 -12.64 17.93
CA GLY A 577 9.58 -12.17 16.72
C GLY A 577 10.94 -11.59 17.02
N ILE A 578 11.58 -11.01 16.03
CA ILE A 578 12.95 -10.44 16.16
C ILE A 578 13.02 -9.37 17.26
N ALA A 579 11.95 -8.56 17.42
CA ALA A 579 11.86 -7.55 18.47
C ALA A 579 11.16 -8.08 19.75
N GLY A 580 10.45 -9.21 19.68
CA GLY A 580 9.69 -9.76 20.81
C GLY A 580 8.28 -9.20 20.91
N ILE A 581 7.81 -8.95 22.13
CA ILE A 581 6.49 -8.39 22.43
C ILE A 581 6.65 -6.94 22.84
N MET A 582 5.93 -6.04 22.19
CA MET A 582 5.86 -4.63 22.55
C MET A 582 4.60 -4.37 23.38
N LEU A 583 4.78 -3.99 24.64
CA LEU A 583 3.72 -3.54 25.53
C LEU A 583 3.60 -2.02 25.41
N ASP A 584 2.48 -1.52 24.89
CA ASP A 584 2.26 -0.10 24.61
C ASP A 584 1.10 0.44 25.46
N ALA A 585 1.44 1.15 26.52
CA ALA A 585 0.50 1.80 27.43
C ALA A 585 0.43 3.33 27.21
N ARG A 586 0.86 3.82 26.03
CA ARG A 586 0.88 5.27 25.73
C ARG A 586 -0.49 5.85 25.42
N GLY A 587 -1.51 5.02 25.38
CA GLY A 587 -2.90 5.41 25.14
C GLY A 587 -3.30 5.48 23.66
N ARG A 588 -4.61 5.50 23.44
CA ARG A 588 -5.23 5.71 22.13
C ARG A 588 -6.42 6.66 22.31
N PRO A 589 -6.33 7.91 21.82
CA PRO A 589 -5.23 8.49 21.02
C PRO A 589 -3.90 8.57 21.78
N LEU A 590 -2.79 8.58 21.05
CA LEU A 590 -1.45 8.65 21.62
C LEU A 590 -1.27 9.98 22.39
N TYR A 591 -0.84 9.87 23.65
CA TYR A 591 -0.55 11.04 24.47
C TYR A 591 0.83 11.61 24.11
N LEU A 592 0.85 12.86 23.67
CA LEU A 592 2.06 13.65 23.45
C LEU A 592 1.89 15.01 24.11
N PRO A 593 2.77 15.43 25.05
CA PRO A 593 2.72 16.76 25.65
C PRO A 593 2.83 17.89 24.62
N GLU A 594 2.11 18.98 24.82
CA GLU A 594 2.24 20.18 24.00
C GLU A 594 3.57 20.89 24.25
N ASP A 595 4.04 20.91 25.51
CA ASP A 595 5.34 21.46 25.87
C ASP A 595 6.48 20.68 25.22
N ASN A 596 7.34 21.40 24.50
CA ASN A 596 8.42 20.82 23.72
C ASN A 596 9.44 20.07 24.58
N THR A 597 9.74 20.54 25.79
CA THR A 597 10.73 19.92 26.68
C THR A 597 10.18 18.61 27.24
N GLN A 598 8.96 18.64 27.80
CA GLN A 598 8.30 17.45 28.32
C GLN A 598 8.10 16.38 27.22
N ARG A 599 7.77 16.83 26.01
CA ARG A 599 7.59 15.91 24.88
C ARG A 599 8.91 15.25 24.46
N ARG A 600 10.03 16.02 24.38
CA ARG A 600 11.35 15.47 24.07
C ARG A 600 11.82 14.48 25.13
N ASP A 601 11.64 14.81 26.40
CA ASP A 601 11.96 13.91 27.52
C ASP A 601 11.18 12.60 27.44
N LEU A 602 9.89 12.68 27.13
CA LEU A 602 9.04 11.50 26.98
C LEU A 602 9.43 10.65 25.78
N LEU A 603 9.71 11.30 24.63
CA LEU A 603 10.24 10.60 23.45
C LEU A 603 11.58 9.91 23.75
N TYR A 604 12.53 10.62 24.39
CA TYR A 604 13.80 10.05 24.78
C TYR A 604 13.63 8.81 25.68
N LYS A 605 12.72 8.87 26.68
CA LYS A 605 12.36 7.74 27.52
C LYS A 605 11.88 6.54 26.68
N TRP A 606 10.99 6.73 25.72
CA TRP A 606 10.48 5.67 24.85
C TRP A 606 11.57 5.06 23.97
N LEU A 607 12.37 5.91 23.32
CA LEU A 607 13.45 5.47 22.43
C LEU A 607 14.50 4.65 23.17
N THR A 608 14.84 5.05 24.40
CA THR A 608 15.79 4.34 25.28
C THR A 608 15.19 3.02 25.79
N SER A 609 13.95 3.05 26.24
CA SER A 609 13.23 1.83 26.73
C SER A 609 13.17 0.73 25.67
N LEU A 610 12.98 1.11 24.41
CA LEU A 610 12.94 0.19 23.26
C LEU A 610 14.33 -0.10 22.67
N LYS A 611 15.39 0.53 23.16
CA LYS A 611 16.76 0.46 22.58
C LYS A 611 16.74 0.73 21.07
N LEU A 612 15.93 1.74 20.66
CA LEU A 612 15.64 2.00 19.25
C LEU A 612 16.86 2.45 18.45
N TYR A 613 17.73 3.23 19.09
CA TYR A 613 18.97 3.76 18.53
C TYR A 613 20.16 3.42 19.44
N PRO A 614 21.41 3.59 18.97
CA PRO A 614 22.59 3.47 19.83
C PRO A 614 22.50 4.49 20.99
N GLU A 615 22.79 4.04 22.22
CA GLU A 615 22.51 4.82 23.44
C GLU A 615 23.40 6.07 23.55
N ASP A 616 24.73 5.94 23.35
CA ASP A 616 25.64 7.06 23.48
C ASP A 616 25.38 8.17 22.44
N PRO A 617 25.27 7.88 21.12
CA PRO A 617 24.91 8.89 20.14
C PRO A 617 23.55 9.54 20.39
N LEU A 618 22.54 8.77 20.84
CA LEU A 618 21.24 9.32 21.18
C LEU A 618 21.32 10.29 22.36
N LYS A 619 22.08 9.93 23.39
CA LYS A 619 22.27 10.78 24.59
C LYS A 619 23.03 12.06 24.25
N GLU A 620 24.02 12.01 23.35
CA GLU A 620 24.73 13.20 22.88
C GLU A 620 23.81 14.15 22.10
N LEU A 621 22.93 13.59 21.26
CA LEU A 621 22.04 14.35 20.40
C LEU A 621 20.90 15.05 21.19
N VAL A 622 20.43 14.45 22.28
CA VAL A 622 19.31 14.97 23.09
C VAL A 622 19.78 15.98 24.16
N LYS A 623 21.07 16.01 24.53
CA LYS A 623 21.62 17.03 25.43
C LYS A 623 21.62 18.42 24.78
#